data_31da42a16266d2b7dba5d4f57ebf68da
#
_entry.id   31da42a16266d2b7dba5d4f57ebf68da
#
_cell.length_a   1.000
_cell.length_b   1.000
_cell.length_c   1.000
_cell.angle_alpha   90.00
_cell.angle_beta   90.00
_cell.angle_gamma   90.00
#
_symmetry.space_group_name_H-M   'P 1'
#
loop_
_entity.id
_entity.type
_entity.pdbx_description
1 polymer ?
#
loop_
_entity_poly.entity_id
_entity_poly.type
_entity_poly.pdbx_seq_one_letter_code
_entity_poly.pdbx_strand_id
1 'polypeptide(L)'
;MIFLRYYIPARRINVAKLGLFIRKDWLEKLGMEVPTNVEALYAYLKAAKEQKLGGDNTIPYSSDLYAADPFYGWIYQMDAFLDYSKITEEDWVANHKFHYMLPGAKEALRWMNKFFNEGLVSDYFGIENSKQTDSDRVNGYD
;
A
#
# COMPACT_ATOMS: atom_id res chain seq x y z
N MET A 1 44.86 18.06 3.29
CA MET A 1 44.01 18.33 4.47
C MET A 1 42.95 17.25 4.55
N ILE A 2 43.05 16.31 5.48
CA ILE A 2 42.15 15.18 5.62
C ILE A 2 41.02 15.63 6.55
N PHE A 3 39.79 15.78 6.05
CA PHE A 3 38.63 16.03 6.88
C PHE A 3 38.14 14.71 7.46
N LEU A 4 38.44 14.43 8.72
CA LEU A 4 37.83 13.36 9.47
C LEU A 4 36.36 13.74 9.79
N ARG A 5 35.40 13.04 9.17
CA ARG A 5 33.99 13.19 9.51
C ARG A 5 33.63 12.13 10.55
N TYR A 6 33.19 12.58 11.70
CA TYR A 6 32.67 11.71 12.76
C TYR A 6 31.16 11.63 12.63
N TYR A 7 30.62 10.43 12.66
CA TYR A 7 29.18 10.18 12.65
C TYR A 7 28.83 9.46 13.95
N ILE A 8 27.75 9.89 14.58
CA ILE A 8 27.09 9.13 15.64
C ILE A 8 25.98 8.34 14.95
N PRO A 9 26.12 7.01 14.81
CA PRO A 9 25.07 6.22 14.18
C PRO A 9 23.81 6.23 15.04
N ALA A 10 22.72 6.73 14.50
CA ALA A 10 21.42 6.65 15.13
C ALA A 10 20.74 5.36 14.70
N ARG A 11 20.41 4.48 15.66
CA ARG A 11 19.62 3.29 15.42
C ARG A 11 18.14 3.64 15.57
N ARG A 12 17.36 3.49 14.49
CA ARG A 12 15.91 3.51 14.59
C ARG A 12 15.40 2.18 15.14
N ILE A 13 14.61 2.23 16.21
CA ILE A 13 13.98 1.04 16.78
C ILE A 13 12.84 0.58 15.85
N ASN A 14 12.09 1.52 15.25
CA ASN A 14 11.04 1.20 14.29
C ASN A 14 11.63 1.13 12.87
N VAL A 15 11.71 -0.07 12.35
CA VAL A 15 12.24 -0.34 11.00
C VAL A 15 11.18 -0.08 9.94
N ALA A 16 9.91 -0.38 10.24
CA ALA A 16 8.77 -0.15 9.34
C ALA A 16 8.02 1.11 9.73
N LYS A 17 7.82 2.02 8.78
CA LYS A 17 7.00 3.22 8.94
C LYS A 17 5.56 3.00 8.49
N LEU A 18 5.38 2.11 7.56
CA LEU A 18 4.11 1.80 6.90
C LEU A 18 3.88 0.30 6.93
N GLY A 19 2.64 -0.11 6.97
CA GLY A 19 2.25 -1.50 6.94
C GLY A 19 0.86 -1.64 6.32
N LEU A 20 0.65 -2.76 5.64
CA LEU A 20 -0.68 -3.17 5.21
C LEU A 20 -1.34 -3.92 6.36
N PHE A 21 -2.48 -3.42 6.81
CA PHE A 21 -3.31 -4.07 7.81
C PHE A 21 -4.48 -4.76 7.12
N ILE A 22 -4.79 -5.97 7.56
CA ILE A 22 -5.89 -6.75 7.01
C ILE A 22 -6.87 -7.09 8.13
N ARG A 23 -8.15 -6.95 7.86
CA ARG A 23 -9.23 -7.30 8.76
C ARG A 23 -9.32 -8.82 8.93
N LYS A 24 -8.92 -9.30 10.09
CA LYS A 24 -8.95 -10.73 10.43
C LYS A 24 -10.38 -11.28 10.42
N ASP A 25 -11.33 -10.51 10.94
CA ASP A 25 -12.74 -10.88 10.96
C ASP A 25 -13.33 -11.07 9.55
N TRP A 26 -12.85 -10.32 8.57
CA TRP A 26 -13.24 -10.49 7.16
C TRP A 26 -12.61 -11.73 6.55
N LEU A 27 -11.33 -12.01 6.84
CA LEU A 27 -10.69 -13.25 6.39
C LEU A 27 -11.42 -14.49 6.91
N GLU A 28 -11.79 -14.48 8.20
CA GLU A 28 -12.53 -15.57 8.83
C GLU A 28 -13.91 -15.78 8.20
N LYS A 29 -14.66 -14.68 7.94
CA LYS A 29 -15.97 -14.75 7.26
C LYS A 29 -15.87 -15.26 5.83
N LEU A 30 -14.81 -14.91 5.11
CA LEU A 30 -14.59 -15.33 3.73
C LEU A 30 -13.96 -16.72 3.63
N GLY A 31 -13.46 -17.28 4.72
CA GLY A 31 -12.70 -18.53 4.73
C GLY A 31 -11.39 -18.42 3.94
N MET A 32 -10.79 -17.23 3.89
CA MET A 32 -9.57 -16.95 3.14
C MET A 32 -8.37 -16.83 4.05
N GLU A 33 -7.20 -17.17 3.53
CA GLU A 33 -5.91 -16.94 4.19
C GLU A 33 -5.40 -15.52 3.92
N VAL A 34 -4.41 -15.09 4.70
CA VAL A 34 -3.75 -13.79 4.52
C VAL A 34 -3.13 -13.71 3.13
N PRO A 35 -3.48 -12.72 2.31
CA PRO A 35 -2.92 -12.56 0.98
C PRO A 35 -1.39 -12.38 1.02
N THR A 36 -0.68 -13.12 0.18
CA THR A 36 0.78 -13.06 0.06
C THR A 36 1.26 -12.46 -1.26
N ASN A 37 0.34 -12.17 -2.18
CA ASN A 37 0.60 -11.53 -3.46
C ASN A 37 -0.57 -10.65 -3.86
N VAL A 38 -0.41 -9.87 -4.93
CA VAL A 38 -1.41 -8.88 -5.36
C VAL A 38 -2.67 -9.54 -5.92
N GLU A 39 -2.57 -10.70 -6.52
CA GLU A 39 -3.70 -11.46 -7.04
C GLU A 39 -4.60 -11.97 -5.90
N ALA A 40 -3.99 -12.51 -4.85
CA ALA A 40 -4.70 -12.94 -3.65
C ALA A 40 -5.34 -11.76 -2.92
N LEU A 41 -4.62 -10.63 -2.85
CA LEU A 41 -5.18 -9.38 -2.30
C LEU A 41 -6.39 -8.92 -3.11
N TYR A 42 -6.30 -8.93 -4.44
CA TYR A 42 -7.43 -8.59 -5.31
C TYR A 42 -8.64 -9.49 -5.06
N ALA A 43 -8.43 -10.81 -4.97
CA ALA A 43 -9.52 -11.75 -4.70
C ALA A 43 -10.20 -11.47 -3.34
N TYR A 44 -9.41 -11.19 -2.30
CA TYR A 44 -9.89 -10.83 -0.97
C TYR A 44 -10.74 -9.54 -1.01
N LEU A 45 -10.20 -8.46 -1.60
CA LEU A 45 -10.90 -7.17 -1.66
C LEU A 45 -12.20 -7.27 -2.44
N LYS A 46 -12.19 -8.01 -3.56
CA LYS A 46 -13.37 -8.24 -4.37
C LYS A 46 -14.45 -9.00 -3.61
N ALA A 47 -14.08 -10.08 -2.93
CA ALA A 47 -14.99 -10.85 -2.10
C ALA A 47 -15.57 -10.02 -0.94
N ALA A 48 -14.74 -9.20 -0.29
CA ALA A 48 -15.18 -8.31 0.79
C ALA A 48 -16.21 -7.29 0.31
N LYS A 49 -16.03 -6.73 -0.89
CA LYS A 49 -16.97 -5.81 -1.52
C LYS A 49 -18.27 -6.49 -1.90
N GLU A 50 -18.19 -7.63 -2.58
CA GLU A 50 -19.36 -8.39 -3.04
C GLU A 50 -20.26 -8.85 -1.89
N GLN A 51 -19.63 -9.23 -0.75
CA GLN A 51 -20.34 -9.64 0.46
C GLN A 51 -20.69 -8.47 1.39
N LYS A 52 -20.33 -7.24 1.03
CA LYS A 52 -20.60 -6.02 1.83
C LYS A 52 -20.18 -6.17 3.29
N LEU A 53 -18.98 -6.64 3.55
CA LEU A 53 -18.52 -6.96 4.91
C LEU A 53 -18.44 -5.76 5.84
N GLY A 54 -18.25 -4.54 5.32
CA GLY A 54 -18.38 -3.26 6.01
C GLY A 54 -19.76 -2.60 5.87
N GLY A 55 -20.79 -3.36 5.44
CA GLY A 55 -22.12 -2.82 5.13
C GLY A 55 -22.21 -2.25 3.72
N ASP A 56 -23.22 -1.41 3.48
CA ASP A 56 -23.46 -0.84 2.13
C ASP A 56 -22.35 0.10 1.67
N ASN A 57 -21.58 0.65 2.61
CA ASN A 57 -20.44 1.55 2.36
C ASN A 57 -19.07 0.85 2.43
N THR A 58 -19.04 -0.47 2.20
CA THR A 58 -17.77 -1.22 2.24
C THR A 58 -16.73 -0.61 1.34
N ILE A 59 -15.59 -0.20 1.92
CA ILE A 59 -14.38 0.26 1.25
C ILE A 59 -13.32 -0.84 1.46
N PRO A 60 -13.13 -1.74 0.49
CA PRO A 60 -12.29 -2.92 0.71
C PRO A 60 -10.82 -2.59 0.98
N TYR A 61 -10.32 -1.49 0.40
CA TYR A 61 -8.97 -0.99 0.62
C TYR A 61 -9.00 0.51 0.81
N SER A 62 -8.56 0.96 1.97
CA SER A 62 -8.44 2.37 2.32
C SER A 62 -6.98 2.73 2.50
N SER A 63 -6.56 3.81 1.88
CA SER A 63 -5.23 4.38 2.03
C SER A 63 -5.26 5.84 1.68
N ASP A 64 -4.55 6.65 2.43
CA ASP A 64 -4.31 8.06 2.13
C ASP A 64 -2.84 8.29 1.73
N LEU A 65 -2.60 9.43 1.11
CA LEU A 65 -1.23 9.90 0.92
C LEU A 65 -0.68 10.39 2.26
N TYR A 66 0.58 10.15 2.50
CA TYR A 66 1.25 10.69 3.67
C TYR A 66 1.30 12.22 3.58
N ALA A 67 0.59 12.88 4.50
CA ALA A 67 0.32 14.32 4.49
C ALA A 67 1.58 15.22 4.43
N ALA A 68 2.73 14.72 4.92
CA ALA A 68 3.96 15.50 4.95
C ALA A 68 4.70 15.54 3.59
N ASP A 69 4.44 14.59 2.70
CA ASP A 69 5.09 14.51 1.39
C ASP A 69 4.26 13.68 0.40
N PRO A 70 3.39 14.33 -0.39
CA PRO A 70 2.53 13.66 -1.37
C PRO A 70 3.30 12.80 -2.39
N PHE A 71 4.51 13.20 -2.75
CA PHE A 71 5.34 12.46 -3.70
C PHE A 71 5.76 11.10 -3.11
N TYR A 72 6.20 11.07 -1.85
CA TYR A 72 6.52 9.81 -1.18
C TYR A 72 5.28 8.95 -0.93
N GLY A 73 4.14 9.55 -0.67
CA GLY A 73 2.88 8.83 -0.51
C GLY A 73 2.55 7.98 -1.75
N TRP A 74 2.67 8.53 -2.94
CA TRP A 74 2.50 7.82 -4.19
C TRP A 74 3.48 6.67 -4.39
N ILE A 75 4.77 6.88 -4.06
CA ILE A 75 5.79 5.85 -4.13
C ILE A 75 5.43 4.69 -3.19
N TYR A 76 5.06 4.98 -1.96
CA TYR A 76 4.72 3.93 -0.99
C TYR A 76 3.47 3.14 -1.38
N GLN A 77 2.48 3.78 -1.98
CA GLN A 77 1.31 3.07 -2.49
C GLN A 77 1.68 2.16 -3.66
N MET A 78 2.47 2.64 -4.61
CA MET A 78 2.95 1.83 -5.72
C MET A 78 3.82 0.66 -5.24
N ASP A 79 4.68 0.89 -4.25
CA ASP A 79 5.56 -0.12 -3.67
C ASP A 79 4.80 -1.31 -3.10
N ALA A 80 3.60 -1.10 -2.55
CA ALA A 80 2.75 -2.19 -2.06
C ALA A 80 2.33 -3.18 -3.16
N PHE A 81 2.38 -2.76 -4.42
CA PHE A 81 2.02 -3.57 -5.59
C PHE A 81 3.25 -4.03 -6.40
N LEU A 82 4.47 -3.63 -6.01
CA LEU A 82 5.69 -4.09 -6.66
C LEU A 82 6.02 -5.54 -6.28
N ASP A 83 6.35 -6.33 -7.28
CA ASP A 83 6.91 -7.67 -7.07
C ASP A 83 8.43 -7.56 -6.87
N TYR A 84 8.84 -7.40 -5.64
CA TYR A 84 10.25 -7.26 -5.27
C TYR A 84 11.10 -8.48 -5.61
N SER A 85 10.49 -9.66 -5.80
CA SER A 85 11.22 -10.86 -6.21
C SER A 85 11.81 -10.79 -7.62
N LYS A 86 11.31 -9.84 -8.43
CA LYS A 86 11.76 -9.60 -9.80
C LYS A 86 12.76 -8.45 -9.93
N ILE A 87 13.09 -7.78 -8.81
CA ILE A 87 14.03 -6.66 -8.78
C ILE A 87 15.41 -7.18 -8.41
N THR A 88 16.36 -7.06 -9.33
CA THR A 88 17.74 -7.44 -9.06
C THR A 88 18.47 -6.39 -8.21
N GLU A 89 19.61 -6.76 -7.63
CA GLU A 89 20.45 -5.80 -6.91
C GLU A 89 20.92 -4.66 -7.83
N GLU A 90 21.23 -4.97 -9.09
CA GLU A 90 21.62 -3.97 -10.10
C GLU A 90 20.49 -2.98 -10.38
N ASP A 91 19.25 -3.48 -10.59
CA ASP A 91 18.08 -2.64 -10.76
C ASP A 91 17.86 -1.72 -9.56
N TRP A 92 18.02 -2.27 -8.35
CA TRP A 92 17.86 -1.51 -7.13
C TRP A 92 18.92 -0.43 -6.99
N VAL A 93 20.18 -0.76 -7.19
CA VAL A 93 21.29 0.22 -7.11
C VAL A 93 21.11 1.33 -8.15
N ALA A 94 20.68 0.99 -9.37
CA ALA A 94 20.48 1.98 -10.42
C ALA A 94 19.25 2.88 -10.18
N ASN A 95 18.16 2.35 -9.62
CA ASN A 95 16.85 2.99 -9.67
C ASN A 95 16.15 3.19 -8.31
N HIS A 96 16.76 2.83 -7.18
CA HIS A 96 16.11 2.92 -5.85
C HIS A 96 15.61 4.33 -5.46
N LYS A 97 16.12 5.37 -6.11
CA LYS A 97 15.64 6.75 -5.90
C LYS A 97 14.38 7.06 -6.74
N PHE A 98 14.10 6.23 -7.73
CA PHE A 98 13.01 6.41 -8.69
C PHE A 98 12.27 5.10 -8.87
N HIS A 99 11.48 4.71 -7.88
CA HIS A 99 10.79 3.42 -7.82
C HIS A 99 9.90 3.15 -9.04
N TYR A 100 9.37 4.21 -9.68
CA TYR A 100 8.63 4.09 -10.95
C TYR A 100 9.48 3.64 -12.15
N MET A 101 10.81 3.60 -12.01
CA MET A 101 11.74 3.05 -13.00
C MET A 101 12.14 1.60 -12.70
N LEU A 102 11.76 1.05 -11.56
CA LEU A 102 12.04 -0.33 -11.20
C LEU A 102 11.27 -1.30 -12.09
N PRO A 103 11.84 -2.49 -12.38
CA PRO A 103 11.10 -3.58 -13.01
C PRO A 103 9.79 -3.85 -12.26
N GLY A 104 8.70 -3.98 -13.00
CA GLY A 104 7.39 -4.20 -12.41
C GLY A 104 6.60 -2.94 -12.05
N ALA A 105 7.20 -1.73 -12.03
CA ALA A 105 6.48 -0.51 -11.70
C ALA A 105 5.25 -0.27 -12.59
N LYS A 106 5.37 -0.53 -13.90
CA LYS A 106 4.24 -0.44 -14.83
C LYS A 106 3.11 -1.41 -14.48
N GLU A 107 3.45 -2.61 -14.04
CA GLU A 107 2.47 -3.61 -13.61
C GLU A 107 1.81 -3.22 -12.29
N ALA A 108 2.58 -2.71 -11.34
CA ALA A 108 2.04 -2.16 -10.09
C ALA A 108 1.01 -1.05 -10.37
N LEU A 109 1.31 -0.11 -11.28
CA LEU A 109 0.37 0.94 -11.69
C LEU A 109 -0.89 0.37 -12.38
N ARG A 110 -0.77 -0.71 -13.16
CA ARG A 110 -1.93 -1.40 -13.74
C ARG A 110 -2.84 -1.99 -12.67
N TRP A 111 -2.27 -2.62 -11.64
CA TRP A 111 -3.02 -3.13 -10.51
C TRP A 111 -3.72 -2.00 -9.74
N MET A 112 -3.02 -0.90 -9.43
CA MET A 112 -3.63 0.26 -8.78
C MET A 112 -4.80 0.81 -9.60
N ASN A 113 -4.62 0.96 -10.91
CA ASN A 113 -5.67 1.41 -11.81
C ASN A 113 -6.87 0.44 -11.86
N LYS A 114 -6.60 -0.88 -11.89
CA LYS A 114 -7.64 -1.90 -11.82
C LYS A 114 -8.44 -1.82 -10.54
N PHE A 115 -7.77 -1.71 -9.39
CA PHE A 115 -8.43 -1.58 -8.10
C PHE A 115 -9.33 -0.34 -8.05
N PHE A 116 -8.84 0.78 -8.57
CA PHE A 116 -9.60 2.02 -8.64
C PHE A 116 -10.83 1.89 -9.53
N ASN A 117 -10.66 1.40 -10.76
CA ASN A 117 -11.76 1.28 -11.73
C ASN A 117 -12.84 0.28 -11.29
N GLU A 118 -12.48 -0.74 -10.53
CA GLU A 118 -13.44 -1.70 -9.96
C GLU A 118 -14.01 -1.22 -8.61
N GLY A 119 -13.62 -0.03 -8.15
CA GLY A 119 -14.08 0.55 -6.88
C GLY A 119 -13.71 -0.31 -5.68
N LEU A 120 -12.54 -0.96 -5.71
CA LEU A 120 -12.00 -1.75 -4.60
C LEU A 120 -11.22 -0.88 -3.61
N VAL A 121 -10.96 0.36 -3.96
CA VAL A 121 -10.28 1.36 -3.16
C VAL A 121 -11.19 2.55 -2.92
N SER A 122 -10.87 3.36 -1.92
CA SER A 122 -11.59 4.59 -1.64
C SER A 122 -11.53 5.58 -2.80
N ASP A 123 -12.56 6.41 -2.97
CA ASP A 123 -12.63 7.45 -4.02
C ASP A 123 -11.52 8.49 -3.90
N TYR A 124 -10.93 8.62 -2.71
CA TYR A 124 -9.80 9.50 -2.42
C TYR A 124 -8.44 8.77 -2.47
N PHE A 125 -8.41 7.53 -2.98
CA PHE A 125 -7.16 6.79 -3.19
C PHE A 125 -6.21 7.60 -4.08
N GLY A 126 -5.00 7.84 -3.57
CA GLY A 126 -4.04 8.69 -4.26
C GLY A 126 -4.23 10.20 -4.05
N ILE A 127 -5.18 10.62 -3.21
CA ILE A 127 -5.40 12.01 -2.81
C ILE A 127 -5.27 12.07 -1.29
N GLU A 128 -4.64 13.12 -0.77
CA GLU A 128 -4.52 13.31 0.66
C GLU A 128 -5.89 13.59 1.29
N ASN A 129 -6.38 12.66 2.11
CA ASN A 129 -7.61 12.85 2.86
C ASN A 129 -7.64 12.03 4.16
N SER A 130 -6.67 12.31 5.05
CA SER A 130 -6.54 11.59 6.33
C SER A 130 -7.81 11.64 7.21
N LYS A 131 -8.54 12.75 7.17
CA LYS A 131 -9.78 12.89 7.95
C LYS A 131 -10.87 11.93 7.48
N GLN A 132 -10.99 11.71 6.17
CA GLN A 132 -11.95 10.77 5.61
C GLN A 132 -11.54 9.34 5.94
N THR A 133 -10.26 8.99 5.76
CA THR A 133 -9.72 7.67 6.13
C THR A 133 -9.98 7.34 7.60
N ASP A 134 -9.73 8.29 8.50
CA ASP A 134 -10.00 8.10 9.93
C ASP A 134 -11.50 7.92 10.21
N SER A 135 -12.36 8.69 9.52
CA SER A 135 -13.81 8.54 9.64
C SER A 135 -14.30 7.16 9.18
N ASP A 136 -13.81 6.69 8.04
CA ASP A 136 -14.21 5.40 7.48
C ASP A 136 -13.77 4.24 8.38
N ARG A 137 -12.57 4.35 8.95
CA ARG A 137 -12.04 3.37 9.91
C ARG A 137 -12.87 3.32 11.20
N VAL A 138 -13.24 4.49 11.74
CA VAL A 138 -14.09 4.58 12.94
C VAL A 138 -15.48 3.98 12.69
N ASN A 139 -16.01 4.17 11.48
CA ASN A 139 -17.31 3.61 11.07
C ASN A 139 -17.24 2.13 10.65
N GLY A 140 -16.05 1.56 10.57
CA GLY A 140 -15.85 0.15 10.21
C GLY A 140 -16.13 -0.17 8.74
N TYR A 141 -16.00 0.82 7.85
CA TYR A 141 -16.24 0.65 6.41
C TYR A 141 -15.06 0.01 5.69
N ASP A 142 -13.84 0.12 6.25
CA ASP A 142 -12.59 -0.40 5.70
C ASP A 142 -11.94 -1.48 6.58
#